data_ae8d292e63246ebd669fd45d1d455ee5
#
_entry.id   ae8d292e63246ebd669fd45d1d455ee5
#
_cell.length_a   1.000
_cell.length_b   1.000
_cell.length_c   1.000
_cell.angle_alpha   90.00
_cell.angle_beta   90.00
_cell.angle_gamma   90.00
#
_symmetry.space_group_name_H-M   'P 1'
#
loop_
_entity.id
_entity.type
_entity.pdbx_description
1 polymer ?
#
loop_
_entity_poly.entity_id
_entity_poly.type
_entity_poly.pdbx_seq_one_letter_code
_entity_poly.pdbx_strand_id
1 'polypeptide(L)'
;MSAAVADGLTAEYVQLQPGPFTGQWTVVCTRTTVVQIGREDVAVVRRLRVPRRRWAVIVPLIVPAAARWNASAMRPQDVLICAPGTECFAFDPPGTRFAVLTFATSTTTSTRLARLAAECAPSGVATLRDEDAAALGEEILRLGTRGRSHAVDLGRLFRTCLMRATPRMRQVDSAVGRSQIVQRVEEFCRRHAGEPLSIAQLSSVAGVSERSLRNAFYDVYTTSPKRYLKLLQLHQVRRALRAVCGEDGTVTNVATLHGFYELGRFAGEYKALFGEAPSQTLHKARARKPSSPLGLA
;
A
#
# COMPACT_ATOMS: atom_id res chain seq x y z
N MET A 1 8.85 1.59 -1.49
CA MET A 1 8.72 1.96 -2.92
C MET A 1 7.48 2.81 -3.05
N SER A 2 7.57 3.94 -3.77
CA SER A 2 6.39 4.72 -4.15
C SER A 2 6.16 4.48 -5.63
N ALA A 3 4.99 3.99 -6.00
CA ALA A 3 4.58 3.87 -7.39
C ALA A 3 3.52 4.93 -7.64
N ALA A 4 3.74 5.79 -8.65
CA ALA A 4 2.65 6.58 -9.21
C ALA A 4 1.75 5.59 -9.95
N VAL A 5 0.56 5.43 -9.43
CA VAL A 5 -0.45 4.58 -10.01
C VAL A 5 -1.30 5.47 -10.91
N ALA A 6 -1.88 4.94 -11.98
CA ALA A 6 -2.70 5.73 -12.89
C ALA A 6 -3.79 6.51 -12.13
N ASP A 7 -4.20 7.64 -12.66
CA ASP A 7 -5.33 8.43 -12.16
C ASP A 7 -5.10 9.17 -10.83
N GLY A 8 -3.83 9.50 -10.53
CA GLY A 8 -3.45 10.27 -9.34
C GLY A 8 -3.43 9.48 -8.03
N LEU A 9 -3.73 8.18 -8.06
CA LEU A 9 -3.47 7.29 -6.94
C LEU A 9 -1.97 7.20 -6.66
N THR A 10 -1.58 7.22 -5.40
CA THR A 10 -0.21 6.93 -4.99
C THR A 10 -0.20 5.75 -4.03
N ALA A 11 0.70 4.80 -4.28
CA ALA A 11 0.89 3.65 -3.41
C ALA A 11 2.33 3.65 -2.86
N GLU A 12 2.45 3.55 -1.56
CA GLU A 12 3.72 3.35 -0.87
C GLU A 12 3.78 1.90 -0.38
N TYR A 13 4.95 1.29 -0.55
CA TYR A 13 5.19 -0.11 -0.17
C TYR A 13 6.34 -0.21 0.79
N VAL A 14 6.14 -0.97 1.87
CA VAL A 14 7.18 -1.43 2.77
C VAL A 14 7.24 -2.95 2.65
N GLN A 15 8.30 -3.45 2.02
CA GLN A 15 8.54 -4.88 1.91
C GLN A 15 8.95 -5.45 3.27
N LEU A 16 8.31 -6.53 3.69
CA LEU A 16 8.56 -7.14 4.99
C LEU A 16 9.45 -8.39 4.94
N GLN A 17 9.59 -8.98 3.77
CA GLN A 17 10.37 -10.21 3.56
C GLN A 17 11.60 -9.95 2.69
N PRO A 18 12.71 -10.71 2.90
CA PRO A 18 13.88 -10.68 2.05
C PRO A 18 13.57 -11.06 0.61
N GLY A 19 14.37 -10.55 -0.32
CA GLY A 19 14.32 -10.90 -1.72
C GLY A 19 13.93 -9.74 -2.65
N PRO A 20 14.06 -9.92 -3.96
CA PRO A 20 13.65 -8.93 -4.94
C PRO A 20 12.11 -8.79 -4.94
N PHE A 21 11.62 -7.57 -4.87
CA PHE A 21 10.20 -7.28 -5.08
C PHE A 21 9.89 -7.31 -6.57
N THR A 22 9.11 -8.28 -6.98
CA THR A 22 8.58 -8.40 -8.34
C THR A 22 7.06 -8.27 -8.27
N GLY A 23 6.57 -7.04 -8.39
CA GLY A 23 5.13 -6.78 -8.50
C GLY A 23 4.73 -6.64 -9.96
N GLN A 24 3.64 -7.27 -10.37
CA GLN A 24 3.07 -7.09 -11.70
C GLN A 24 1.81 -6.23 -11.61
N TRP A 25 1.76 -5.20 -12.45
CA TRP A 25 0.62 -4.31 -12.54
C TRP A 25 0.09 -4.24 -13.96
N THR A 26 -1.22 -4.41 -14.10
CA THR A 26 -1.95 -4.19 -15.34
C THR A 26 -2.91 -3.02 -15.14
N VAL A 27 -2.86 -2.02 -16.02
CA VAL A 27 -3.74 -0.83 -15.92
C VAL A 27 -4.62 -0.78 -17.15
N VAL A 28 -5.94 -0.74 -16.93
CA VAL A 28 -6.94 -0.58 -17.99
C VAL A 28 -7.75 0.68 -17.71
N CYS A 29 -7.67 1.65 -18.60
CA CYS A 29 -8.45 2.89 -18.52
C CYS A 29 -9.71 2.79 -19.39
N THR A 30 -10.85 3.06 -18.78
CA THR A 30 -12.14 3.21 -19.45
C THR A 30 -12.54 4.69 -19.47
N ARG A 31 -13.70 5.03 -20.02
CA ARG A 31 -14.22 6.42 -20.02
C ARG A 31 -14.49 6.95 -18.60
N THR A 32 -14.88 6.09 -17.67
CA THR A 32 -15.36 6.49 -16.33
C THR A 32 -14.60 5.85 -15.17
N THR A 33 -13.78 4.83 -15.44
CA THR A 33 -13.13 4.00 -14.42
C THR A 33 -11.72 3.64 -14.86
N VAL A 34 -10.79 3.70 -13.94
CA VAL A 34 -9.46 3.09 -14.12
C VAL A 34 -9.41 1.83 -13.25
N VAL A 35 -9.07 0.71 -13.88
CA VAL A 35 -8.90 -0.59 -13.23
C VAL A 35 -7.42 -0.91 -13.20
N GLN A 36 -6.93 -1.21 -12.03
CA GLN A 36 -5.53 -1.56 -11.80
C GLN A 36 -5.49 -2.91 -11.12
N ILE A 37 -4.90 -3.89 -11.78
CA ILE A 37 -4.77 -5.25 -11.25
C ILE A 37 -3.35 -5.44 -10.77
N GLY A 38 -3.18 -5.71 -9.47
CA GLY A 38 -1.90 -5.93 -8.82
C GLY A 38 -1.72 -7.38 -8.37
N ARG A 39 -0.47 -7.84 -8.44
CA ARG A 39 0.00 -9.07 -7.79
C ARG A 39 1.27 -8.76 -7.02
N GLU A 40 1.37 -9.29 -5.83
CA GLU A 40 2.51 -9.11 -4.94
C GLU A 40 3.12 -10.47 -4.60
N ASP A 41 4.42 -10.63 -4.91
CA ASP A 41 5.13 -11.91 -4.75
C ASP A 41 5.82 -12.02 -3.40
N VAL A 42 5.90 -10.93 -2.63
CA VAL A 42 6.48 -10.87 -1.28
C VAL A 42 5.52 -10.17 -0.32
N ALA A 43 5.65 -10.47 0.98
CA ALA A 43 4.84 -9.78 1.98
C ALA A 43 5.16 -8.28 1.99
N VAL A 44 4.12 -7.46 1.91
CA VAL A 44 4.23 -6.00 1.92
C VAL A 44 3.19 -5.36 2.83
N VAL A 45 3.55 -4.22 3.38
CA VAL A 45 2.59 -3.23 3.84
C VAL A 45 2.41 -2.21 2.73
N ARG A 46 1.19 -2.06 2.28
CA ARG A 46 0.80 -1.11 1.25
C ARG A 46 -0.03 0.00 1.87
N ARG A 47 0.30 1.22 1.55
CA ARG A 47 -0.48 2.41 1.85
C ARG A 47 -0.95 3.02 0.53
N LEU A 48 -2.24 3.10 0.35
CA LEU A 48 -2.87 3.72 -0.80
C LEU A 48 -3.44 5.07 -0.42
N ARG A 49 -3.05 6.14 -1.11
CA ARG A 49 -3.62 7.46 -0.95
C ARG A 49 -4.57 7.75 -2.11
N VAL A 50 -5.82 8.04 -1.77
CA VAL A 50 -6.87 8.32 -2.74
C VAL A 50 -6.96 9.82 -2.99
N PRO A 51 -6.94 10.29 -4.25
CA PRO A 51 -7.10 11.70 -4.57
C PRO A 51 -8.45 12.26 -4.13
N ARG A 52 -8.52 13.55 -3.81
CA ARG A 52 -9.75 14.20 -3.32
C ARG A 52 -10.93 14.18 -4.29
N ARG A 53 -10.70 13.91 -5.58
CA ARG A 53 -11.73 13.88 -6.62
C ARG A 53 -12.05 12.46 -7.11
N ARG A 54 -11.58 11.45 -6.39
CA ARG A 54 -11.76 10.04 -6.75
C ARG A 54 -12.22 9.21 -5.57
N TRP A 55 -13.03 8.22 -5.85
CA TRP A 55 -13.27 7.05 -5.03
C TRP A 55 -12.34 5.94 -5.45
N ALA A 56 -11.90 5.12 -4.53
CA ALA A 56 -11.23 3.87 -4.84
C ALA A 56 -11.97 2.71 -4.17
N VAL A 57 -12.12 1.61 -4.89
CA VAL A 57 -12.62 0.35 -4.35
C VAL A 57 -11.61 -0.74 -4.63
N ILE A 58 -11.15 -1.41 -3.58
CA ILE A 58 -10.20 -2.49 -3.69
C ILE A 58 -10.98 -3.80 -3.64
N VAL A 59 -10.82 -4.61 -4.68
CA VAL A 59 -11.49 -5.90 -4.85
C VAL A 59 -10.43 -7.00 -4.72
N PRO A 60 -10.57 -7.95 -3.78
CA PRO A 60 -9.69 -9.10 -3.69
C PRO A 60 -9.96 -10.04 -4.86
N LEU A 61 -8.90 -10.55 -5.49
CA LEU A 61 -8.96 -11.59 -6.53
C LEU A 61 -8.40 -12.91 -6.02
N ILE A 62 -7.27 -12.84 -5.30
CA ILE A 62 -6.71 -13.93 -4.50
C ILE A 62 -6.29 -13.31 -3.18
N VAL A 63 -6.86 -13.76 -2.08
CA VAL A 63 -6.60 -13.22 -0.76
C VAL A 63 -6.20 -14.33 0.21
N PRO A 64 -4.90 -14.43 0.58
CA PRO A 64 -4.46 -15.36 1.61
C PRO A 64 -5.09 -15.01 2.97
N ALA A 65 -5.32 -16.00 3.83
CA ALA A 65 -6.01 -15.84 5.12
C ALA A 65 -5.36 -14.80 6.05
N ALA A 66 -4.06 -14.58 5.92
CA ALA A 66 -3.34 -13.58 6.70
C ALA A 66 -3.50 -12.13 6.19
N ALA A 67 -4.10 -11.91 5.02
CA ALA A 67 -4.30 -10.57 4.46
C ALA A 67 -5.18 -9.71 5.37
N ARG A 68 -4.76 -8.45 5.57
CA ARG A 68 -5.47 -7.48 6.40
C ARG A 68 -5.54 -6.14 5.67
N TRP A 69 -6.75 -5.65 5.43
CA TRP A 69 -6.97 -4.33 4.85
C TRP A 69 -7.71 -3.45 5.85
N ASN A 70 -7.19 -2.27 6.13
CA ASN A 70 -7.62 -1.43 7.26
C ASN A 70 -7.79 -2.26 8.56
N ALA A 71 -6.83 -3.18 8.82
CA ALA A 71 -6.82 -4.17 9.90
C ALA A 71 -7.97 -5.17 9.92
N SER A 72 -8.83 -5.18 8.93
CA SER A 72 -9.86 -6.20 8.78
C SER A 72 -9.31 -7.40 8.02
N ALA A 73 -9.53 -8.62 8.53
CA ALA A 73 -9.27 -9.83 7.77
C ALA A 73 -10.17 -9.83 6.52
N MET A 74 -9.57 -9.99 5.36
CA MET A 74 -10.32 -9.97 4.09
C MET A 74 -10.81 -11.36 3.71
N ARG A 75 -12.00 -11.40 3.13
CA ARG A 75 -12.59 -12.59 2.51
C ARG A 75 -12.73 -12.35 1.01
N PRO A 76 -12.88 -13.40 0.18
CA PRO A 76 -13.03 -13.22 -1.26
C PRO A 76 -14.20 -12.31 -1.68
N GLN A 77 -15.28 -12.28 -0.90
CA GLN A 77 -16.47 -11.46 -1.16
C GLN A 77 -16.40 -10.05 -0.57
N ASP A 78 -15.38 -9.72 0.21
CA ASP A 78 -15.26 -8.39 0.79
C ASP A 78 -14.65 -7.40 -0.21
N VAL A 79 -15.06 -6.14 -0.14
CA VAL A 79 -14.44 -5.04 -0.88
C VAL A 79 -14.09 -3.92 0.09
N LEU A 80 -12.97 -3.25 -0.13
CA LEU A 80 -12.57 -2.09 0.68
C LEU A 80 -12.91 -0.80 -0.09
N ILE A 81 -13.78 0.01 0.50
CA ILE A 81 -14.20 1.31 -0.04
C ILE A 81 -13.34 2.39 0.59
N CYS A 82 -12.61 3.12 -0.24
CA CYS A 82 -11.73 4.21 0.17
C CYS A 82 -12.30 5.53 -0.34
N ALA A 83 -12.64 6.41 0.59
CA ALA A 83 -13.24 7.70 0.28
C ALA A 83 -12.23 8.69 -0.35
N PRO A 84 -12.71 9.73 -1.05
CA PRO A 84 -11.86 10.78 -1.58
C PRO A 84 -11.02 11.47 -0.51
N GLY A 85 -9.72 11.63 -0.77
CA GLY A 85 -8.77 12.26 0.15
C GLY A 85 -8.34 11.40 1.33
N THR A 86 -8.79 10.14 1.42
CA THR A 86 -8.42 9.22 2.50
C THR A 86 -7.22 8.35 2.15
N GLU A 87 -6.72 7.67 3.15
CA GLU A 87 -5.67 6.66 3.03
C GLU A 87 -6.19 5.30 3.47
N CYS A 88 -5.81 4.27 2.73
CA CYS A 88 -6.12 2.88 3.02
C CYS A 88 -4.82 2.11 3.23
N PHE A 89 -4.86 1.19 4.18
CA PHE A 89 -3.71 0.38 4.56
C PHE A 89 -4.01 -1.09 4.28
N ALA A 90 -3.02 -1.78 3.77
CA ALA A 90 -3.10 -3.22 3.54
C ALA A 90 -1.82 -3.90 4.00
N PHE A 91 -1.96 -5.03 4.67
CA PHE A 91 -0.94 -6.05 4.76
C PHE A 91 -1.30 -7.13 3.76
N ASP A 92 -0.47 -7.27 2.76
CA ASP A 92 -0.63 -8.24 1.68
C ASP A 92 0.46 -9.32 1.81
N PRO A 93 0.09 -10.57 2.19
CA PRO A 93 0.99 -11.71 2.16
C PRO A 93 1.43 -12.05 0.73
N PRO A 94 2.50 -12.87 0.55
CA PRO A 94 2.90 -13.34 -0.78
C PRO A 94 1.75 -14.00 -1.53
N GLY A 95 1.63 -13.74 -2.82
CA GLY A 95 0.59 -14.29 -3.66
C GLY A 95 -0.74 -13.53 -3.61
N THR A 96 -0.85 -12.45 -2.84
CA THR A 96 -2.03 -11.59 -2.87
C THR A 96 -2.23 -11.00 -4.27
N ARG A 97 -3.46 -11.13 -4.78
CA ARG A 97 -3.88 -10.52 -6.04
C ARG A 97 -5.14 -9.71 -5.82
N PHE A 98 -5.15 -8.49 -6.29
CA PHE A 98 -6.26 -7.56 -6.08
C PHE A 98 -6.42 -6.65 -7.29
N ALA A 99 -7.58 -5.99 -7.35
CA ALA A 99 -7.82 -4.90 -8.28
C ALA A 99 -8.21 -3.63 -7.51
N VAL A 100 -7.76 -2.48 -8.01
CA VAL A 100 -8.20 -1.16 -7.55
C VAL A 100 -9.01 -0.53 -8.66
N LEU A 101 -10.28 -0.27 -8.39
CA LEU A 101 -11.20 0.43 -9.28
C LEU A 101 -11.32 1.88 -8.81
N THR A 102 -11.06 2.85 -9.67
CA THR A 102 -11.21 4.27 -9.33
C THR A 102 -12.31 4.94 -10.14
N PHE A 103 -13.10 5.77 -9.47
CA PHE A 103 -14.24 6.47 -10.02
C PHE A 103 -14.17 7.95 -9.69
N ALA A 104 -14.56 8.83 -10.63
CA ALA A 104 -14.72 10.24 -10.33
C ALA A 104 -15.85 10.48 -9.33
N THR A 105 -15.71 11.49 -8.47
CA THR A 105 -16.76 11.87 -7.49
C THR A 105 -18.06 12.37 -8.13
N SER A 106 -18.02 12.76 -9.40
CA SER A 106 -19.18 13.24 -10.17
C SER A 106 -20.04 12.14 -10.78
N THR A 107 -19.74 10.87 -10.53
CA THR A 107 -20.50 9.76 -11.10
C THR A 107 -21.71 9.37 -10.21
N THR A 108 -22.74 8.79 -10.81
CA THR A 108 -23.91 8.23 -10.08
C THR A 108 -23.51 7.14 -9.09
N THR A 109 -22.43 6.42 -9.34
CA THR A 109 -21.84 5.43 -8.44
C THR A 109 -21.34 6.06 -7.14
N SER A 110 -20.96 7.33 -7.18
CA SER A 110 -20.40 8.07 -6.03
C SER A 110 -21.38 8.17 -4.87
N THR A 111 -22.66 8.40 -5.12
CA THR A 111 -23.68 8.51 -4.07
C THR A 111 -23.83 7.19 -3.29
N ARG A 112 -23.85 6.05 -3.99
CA ARG A 112 -23.91 4.75 -3.33
C ARG A 112 -22.62 4.43 -2.57
N LEU A 113 -21.46 4.76 -3.13
CA LEU A 113 -20.17 4.61 -2.45
C LEU A 113 -20.10 5.46 -1.18
N ALA A 114 -20.56 6.71 -1.22
CA ALA A 114 -20.60 7.59 -0.06
C ALA A 114 -21.45 7.01 1.08
N ARG A 115 -22.64 6.51 0.73
CA ARG A 115 -23.54 5.86 1.69
C ARG A 115 -22.90 4.60 2.30
N LEU A 116 -22.40 3.69 1.46
CA LEU A 116 -21.72 2.47 1.93
C LEU A 116 -20.49 2.80 2.78
N ALA A 117 -19.69 3.80 2.39
CA ALA A 117 -18.51 4.20 3.17
C ALA A 117 -18.90 4.69 4.57
N ALA A 118 -20.00 5.46 4.69
CA ALA A 118 -20.51 5.89 5.98
C ALA A 118 -21.03 4.71 6.82
N GLU A 119 -21.78 3.80 6.20
CA GLU A 119 -22.32 2.60 6.85
C GLU A 119 -21.21 1.61 7.27
N CYS A 120 -20.09 1.55 6.52
CA CYS A 120 -18.92 0.69 6.78
C CYS A 120 -17.87 1.34 7.69
N ALA A 121 -18.04 2.59 8.12
CA ALA A 121 -17.04 3.28 8.91
C ALA A 121 -16.80 2.58 10.25
N PRO A 122 -15.54 2.57 10.74
CA PRO A 122 -14.33 3.12 10.14
C PRO A 122 -13.53 2.12 9.29
N SER A 123 -13.97 0.85 9.14
CA SER A 123 -13.21 -0.17 8.40
C SER A 123 -13.20 0.08 6.89
N GLY A 124 -14.28 0.66 6.35
CA GLY A 124 -14.50 0.81 4.93
C GLY A 124 -14.84 -0.50 4.21
N VAL A 125 -15.07 -1.61 4.93
CA VAL A 125 -15.29 -2.94 4.32
C VAL A 125 -16.79 -3.19 4.13
N ALA A 126 -17.16 -3.46 2.87
CA ALA A 126 -18.48 -3.98 2.51
C ALA A 126 -18.34 -5.41 2.00
N THR A 127 -19.42 -6.18 2.13
CA THR A 127 -19.50 -7.58 1.66
C THR A 127 -20.45 -7.66 0.49
N LEU A 128 -20.00 -8.25 -0.61
CA LEU A 128 -20.80 -8.60 -1.78
C LEU A 128 -21.46 -9.96 -1.55
N ARG A 129 -22.45 -10.30 -2.34
CA ARG A 129 -22.94 -11.68 -2.44
C ARG A 129 -21.86 -12.54 -3.11
N ASP A 130 -21.79 -13.81 -2.78
CA ASP A 130 -20.76 -14.70 -3.32
C ASP A 130 -20.79 -14.76 -4.86
N GLU A 131 -22.00 -14.82 -5.45
CA GLU A 131 -22.21 -14.78 -6.90
C GLU A 131 -21.72 -13.48 -7.55
N ASP A 132 -22.00 -12.32 -6.90
CA ASP A 132 -21.56 -11.00 -7.37
C ASP A 132 -20.04 -10.84 -7.27
N ALA A 133 -19.42 -11.35 -6.20
CA ALA A 133 -17.97 -11.31 -6.01
C ALA A 133 -17.24 -12.18 -7.05
N ALA A 134 -17.75 -13.38 -7.30
CA ALA A 134 -17.20 -14.28 -8.32
C ALA A 134 -17.29 -13.66 -9.72
N ALA A 135 -18.47 -13.19 -10.11
CA ALA A 135 -18.69 -12.56 -11.42
C ALA A 135 -17.83 -11.31 -11.62
N LEU A 136 -17.68 -10.46 -10.58
CA LEU A 136 -16.85 -9.27 -10.63
C LEU A 136 -15.37 -9.63 -10.76
N GLY A 137 -14.90 -10.61 -10.00
CA GLY A 137 -13.52 -11.09 -10.05
C GLY A 137 -13.15 -11.65 -11.42
N GLU A 138 -14.02 -12.49 -12.01
CA GLU A 138 -13.81 -13.03 -13.35
C GLU A 138 -13.75 -11.93 -14.41
N GLU A 139 -14.66 -10.96 -14.35
CA GLU A 139 -14.69 -9.89 -15.35
C GLU A 139 -13.46 -8.99 -15.26
N ILE A 140 -12.99 -8.68 -14.04
CA ILE A 140 -11.74 -7.95 -13.83
C ILE A 140 -10.54 -8.73 -14.43
N LEU A 141 -10.47 -10.05 -14.22
CA LEU A 141 -9.42 -10.88 -14.78
C LEU A 141 -9.46 -10.95 -16.31
N ARG A 142 -10.67 -11.03 -16.90
CA ARG A 142 -10.85 -10.98 -18.37
C ARG A 142 -10.39 -9.64 -18.94
N LEU A 143 -10.67 -8.54 -18.27
CA LEU A 143 -10.18 -7.21 -18.65
C LEU A 143 -8.64 -7.14 -18.67
N GLY A 144 -7.99 -7.74 -17.70
CA GLY A 144 -6.54 -7.81 -17.62
C GLY A 144 -5.89 -8.56 -18.80
N THR A 145 -6.63 -9.50 -19.43
CA THR A 145 -6.12 -10.31 -20.54
C THR A 145 -6.59 -9.83 -21.91
N ARG A 146 -7.81 -9.33 -22.04
CA ARG A 146 -8.46 -9.00 -23.33
C ARG A 146 -8.55 -7.50 -23.64
N GLY A 147 -8.20 -6.62 -22.69
CA GLY A 147 -8.18 -5.18 -22.91
C GLY A 147 -9.54 -4.48 -22.94
N ARG A 148 -9.59 -3.30 -23.55
CA ARG A 148 -10.68 -2.29 -23.43
C ARG A 148 -12.06 -2.70 -23.94
N SER A 149 -12.21 -3.67 -24.82
CA SER A 149 -13.49 -4.03 -25.45
C SER A 149 -14.56 -4.49 -24.46
N HIS A 150 -14.18 -4.97 -23.29
CA HIS A 150 -15.09 -5.48 -22.24
C HIS A 150 -15.34 -4.49 -21.09
N ALA A 151 -14.77 -3.30 -21.14
CA ALA A 151 -14.79 -2.34 -20.04
C ALA A 151 -16.18 -1.72 -19.74
N VAL A 152 -17.08 -1.71 -20.71
CA VAL A 152 -18.45 -1.17 -20.53
C VAL A 152 -19.26 -2.07 -19.61
N ASP A 153 -19.07 -3.37 -19.71
CA ASP A 153 -19.81 -4.35 -18.92
C ASP A 153 -19.35 -4.35 -17.46
N LEU A 154 -18.07 -4.15 -17.19
CA LEU A 154 -17.55 -4.06 -15.81
C LEU A 154 -18.21 -2.92 -15.02
N GLY A 155 -18.37 -1.75 -15.61
CA GLY A 155 -18.99 -0.60 -14.92
C GLY A 155 -20.45 -0.85 -14.54
N ARG A 156 -21.18 -1.57 -15.37
CA ARG A 156 -22.57 -1.97 -15.11
C ARG A 156 -22.61 -3.05 -14.01
N LEU A 157 -21.83 -4.10 -14.18
CA LEU A 157 -21.70 -5.19 -13.21
C LEU A 157 -21.32 -4.67 -11.83
N PHE A 158 -20.29 -3.84 -11.75
CA PHE A 158 -19.82 -3.26 -10.50
C PHE A 158 -20.93 -2.45 -9.79
N ARG A 159 -21.68 -1.62 -10.54
CA ARG A 159 -22.83 -0.89 -9.96
C ARG A 159 -23.88 -1.84 -9.40
N THR A 160 -24.22 -2.90 -10.13
CA THR A 160 -25.18 -3.90 -9.67
C THR A 160 -24.70 -4.57 -8.38
N CYS A 161 -23.44 -4.99 -8.31
CA CYS A 161 -22.84 -5.54 -7.10
C CYS A 161 -22.90 -4.56 -5.92
N LEU A 162 -22.57 -3.29 -6.14
CA LEU A 162 -22.63 -2.26 -5.11
C LEU A 162 -24.03 -2.00 -4.59
N MET A 163 -25.06 -2.05 -5.43
CA MET A 163 -26.46 -1.88 -4.99
C MET A 163 -26.90 -2.96 -4.03
N ARG A 164 -26.37 -4.17 -4.17
CA ARG A 164 -26.66 -5.34 -3.33
C ARG A 164 -25.67 -5.52 -2.17
N ALA A 165 -24.55 -4.80 -2.20
CA ALA A 165 -23.54 -4.86 -1.16
C ALA A 165 -24.10 -4.44 0.19
N THR A 166 -23.68 -5.14 1.23
CA THR A 166 -24.02 -4.85 2.63
C THR A 166 -22.83 -4.37 3.40
N PRO A 167 -22.99 -3.43 4.37
CA PRO A 167 -21.94 -3.09 5.28
C PRO A 167 -21.50 -4.34 6.03
N ARG A 168 -20.20 -4.56 6.11
CA ARG A 168 -19.68 -5.61 6.98
C ARG A 168 -19.82 -5.14 8.43
N MET A 169 -20.84 -5.64 9.11
CA MET A 169 -20.99 -5.42 10.54
C MET A 169 -19.73 -5.91 11.26
N ARG A 170 -19.11 -5.03 11.99
CA ARG A 170 -17.88 -5.31 12.73
C ARG A 170 -18.16 -6.16 13.96
N GLN A 171 -17.30 -7.14 14.20
CA GLN A 171 -16.96 -7.44 15.59
C GLN A 171 -16.16 -6.22 16.09
N VAL A 172 -16.91 -5.38 16.83
CA VAL A 172 -16.43 -4.12 17.39
C VAL A 172 -15.32 -4.42 18.41
N ASP A 173 -14.35 -3.56 18.47
CA ASP A 173 -13.50 -3.05 19.53
C ASP A 173 -12.00 -3.28 19.49
N SER A 174 -11.45 -4.40 19.08
CA SER A 174 -10.00 -4.53 19.21
C SER A 174 -9.22 -4.20 17.92
N ALA A 175 -9.76 -4.52 16.76
CA ALA A 175 -9.02 -4.39 15.51
C ALA A 175 -8.88 -2.95 14.98
N VAL A 176 -9.91 -2.07 15.18
CA VAL A 176 -9.80 -0.63 14.80
C VAL A 176 -8.86 0.11 15.71
N GLY A 177 -8.98 -0.11 17.00
CA GLY A 177 -8.04 0.48 17.95
C GLY A 177 -6.60 0.13 17.58
N ARG A 178 -6.35 -1.13 17.18
CA ARG A 178 -5.03 -1.59 16.75
C ARG A 178 -4.56 -0.95 15.45
N SER A 179 -5.43 -0.81 14.45
CA SER A 179 -5.12 -0.06 13.23
C SER A 179 -4.77 1.38 13.52
N GLN A 180 -5.55 2.05 14.36
CA GLN A 180 -5.29 3.44 14.72
C GLN A 180 -3.97 3.62 15.46
N ILE A 181 -3.63 2.65 16.35
CA ILE A 181 -2.33 2.61 17.02
C ILE A 181 -1.22 2.55 15.97
N VAL A 182 -1.29 1.60 15.05
CA VAL A 182 -0.27 1.42 14.01
C VAL A 182 -0.18 2.65 13.10
N GLN A 183 -1.31 3.22 12.68
CA GLN A 183 -1.35 4.41 11.84
C GLN A 183 -0.72 5.65 12.52
N ARG A 184 -0.99 5.87 13.81
CA ARG A 184 -0.34 6.96 14.57
C ARG A 184 1.17 6.79 14.62
N VAL A 185 1.63 5.57 14.86
CA VAL A 185 3.06 5.25 14.88
C VAL A 185 3.70 5.47 13.51
N GLU A 186 3.07 5.00 12.44
CA GLU A 186 3.58 5.20 11.08
C GLU A 186 3.68 6.67 10.70
N GLU A 187 2.67 7.45 11.03
CA GLU A 187 2.66 8.89 10.77
C GLU A 187 3.78 9.59 11.56
N PHE A 188 3.99 9.20 12.81
CA PHE A 188 5.09 9.71 13.62
C PHE A 188 6.44 9.34 13.01
N CYS A 189 6.66 8.06 12.66
CA CYS A 189 7.90 7.59 12.04
C CYS A 189 8.24 8.31 10.72
N ARG A 190 7.22 8.70 9.96
CA ARG A 190 7.42 9.45 8.71
C ARG A 190 7.82 10.90 8.95
N ARG A 191 7.23 11.53 9.95
CA ARG A 191 7.58 12.91 10.31
C ARG A 191 8.99 13.02 10.89
N HIS A 192 9.47 11.95 11.55
CA HIS A 192 10.79 11.86 12.18
C HIS A 192 11.72 10.92 11.39
N ALA A 193 11.61 10.95 10.06
CA ALA A 193 12.45 10.13 9.20
C ALA A 193 13.93 10.53 9.34
N GLY A 194 14.78 9.56 9.66
CA GLY A 194 16.21 9.77 9.92
C GLY A 194 16.57 9.92 11.40
N GLU A 195 15.59 10.11 12.28
CA GLU A 195 15.84 10.16 13.71
C GLU A 195 15.86 8.74 14.34
N PRO A 196 16.68 8.52 15.37
CA PRO A 196 16.67 7.27 16.12
C PRO A 196 15.38 7.22 16.98
N LEU A 197 14.46 6.35 16.63
CA LEU A 197 13.20 6.17 17.35
C LEU A 197 13.26 4.98 18.29
N SER A 198 12.78 5.15 19.52
CA SER A 198 12.65 4.10 20.53
C SER A 198 11.23 3.55 20.61
N ILE A 199 11.08 2.29 21.06
CA ILE A 199 9.76 1.67 21.28
C ILE A 199 8.96 2.45 22.34
N ALA A 200 9.62 2.98 23.37
CA ALA A 200 9.00 3.79 24.39
C ALA A 200 8.35 5.06 23.81
N GLN A 201 9.07 5.77 22.92
CA GLN A 201 8.51 6.93 22.21
C GLN A 201 7.29 6.54 21.37
N LEU A 202 7.35 5.42 20.65
CA LEU A 202 6.23 4.95 19.84
C LEU A 202 5.01 4.58 20.68
N SER A 203 5.23 3.96 21.85
CA SER A 203 4.17 3.63 22.81
C SER A 203 3.51 4.90 23.37
N SER A 204 4.31 5.91 23.72
CA SER A 204 3.85 7.22 24.20
C SER A 204 2.99 7.93 23.13
N VAL A 205 3.49 8.01 21.89
CA VAL A 205 2.76 8.62 20.76
C VAL A 205 1.43 7.92 20.48
N ALA A 206 1.44 6.60 20.57
CA ALA A 206 0.24 5.80 20.35
C ALA A 206 -0.74 5.85 21.55
N GLY A 207 -0.29 6.31 22.75
CA GLY A 207 -1.08 6.33 23.96
C GLY A 207 -1.37 4.93 24.52
N VAL A 208 -0.43 3.97 24.34
CA VAL A 208 -0.61 2.58 24.78
C VAL A 208 0.66 2.00 25.39
N SER A 209 0.54 0.89 26.13
CA SER A 209 1.70 0.16 26.64
C SER A 209 2.52 -0.47 25.49
N GLU A 210 3.81 -0.73 25.71
CA GLU A 210 4.66 -1.45 24.74
C GLU A 210 4.09 -2.83 24.35
N ARG A 211 3.45 -3.51 25.30
CA ARG A 211 2.78 -4.79 25.04
C ARG A 211 1.62 -4.60 24.07
N SER A 212 0.78 -3.61 24.30
CA SER A 212 -0.36 -3.28 23.41
C SER A 212 0.13 -2.84 22.02
N LEU A 213 1.19 -2.04 21.98
CA LEU A 213 1.83 -1.65 20.72
C LEU A 213 2.32 -2.87 19.93
N ARG A 214 3.03 -3.78 20.61
CA ARG A 214 3.54 -5.02 20.00
C ARG A 214 2.41 -5.87 19.45
N ASN A 215 1.36 -6.09 20.25
CA ASN A 215 0.18 -6.84 19.81
C ASN A 215 -0.49 -6.18 18.60
N ALA A 216 -0.65 -4.84 18.59
CA ALA A 216 -1.23 -4.12 17.46
C ALA A 216 -0.44 -4.34 16.16
N PHE A 217 0.89 -4.27 16.22
CA PHE A 217 1.74 -4.52 15.06
C PHE A 217 1.68 -5.97 14.56
N TYR A 218 1.62 -6.96 15.47
CA TYR A 218 1.47 -8.34 15.06
C TYR A 218 0.11 -8.62 14.42
N ASP A 219 -0.96 -8.04 14.96
CA ASP A 219 -2.30 -8.25 14.41
C ASP A 219 -2.52 -7.56 13.07
N VAL A 220 -1.89 -6.39 12.86
CA VAL A 220 -2.05 -5.62 11.63
C VAL A 220 -1.04 -6.03 10.55
N TYR A 221 0.23 -6.24 10.92
CA TYR A 221 1.34 -6.43 9.99
C TYR A 221 2.12 -7.74 10.18
N THR A 222 1.71 -8.61 11.09
CA THR A 222 2.39 -9.87 11.40
C THR A 222 3.88 -9.72 11.73
N THR A 223 4.27 -8.54 12.24
CA THR A 223 5.66 -8.22 12.57
C THR A 223 5.77 -7.38 13.86
N SER A 224 6.96 -7.32 14.46
CA SER A 224 7.17 -6.47 15.63
C SER A 224 7.38 -5.00 15.25
N PRO A 225 7.04 -4.03 16.13
CA PRO A 225 7.28 -2.61 15.88
C PRO A 225 8.75 -2.30 15.58
N LYS A 226 9.69 -2.90 16.32
CA LYS A 226 11.13 -2.72 16.11
C LYS A 226 11.57 -3.18 14.72
N ARG A 227 11.11 -4.36 14.28
CA ARG A 227 11.42 -4.88 12.95
C ARG A 227 10.81 -4.00 11.87
N TYR A 228 9.55 -3.58 12.04
CA TYR A 228 8.88 -2.69 11.10
C TYR A 228 9.61 -1.35 10.93
N LEU A 229 10.01 -0.70 12.04
CA LEU A 229 10.81 0.52 12.00
C LEU A 229 12.08 0.34 11.19
N LYS A 230 12.81 -0.73 11.44
CA LYS A 230 14.05 -1.02 10.72
C LYS A 230 13.81 -1.18 9.22
N LEU A 231 12.76 -1.91 8.83
CA LEU A 231 12.38 -2.07 7.43
C LEU A 231 12.00 -0.72 6.81
N LEU A 232 11.23 0.09 7.52
CA LEU A 232 10.86 1.43 7.07
C LEU A 232 12.10 2.31 6.82
N GLN A 233 13.07 2.32 7.74
CA GLN A 233 14.34 3.04 7.59
C GLN A 233 15.13 2.55 6.35
N LEU A 234 15.24 1.23 6.14
CA LEU A 234 15.89 0.67 4.94
C LEU A 234 15.20 1.12 3.65
N HIS A 235 13.86 1.17 3.64
CA HIS A 235 13.10 1.70 2.49
C HIS A 235 13.33 3.19 2.27
N GLN A 236 13.47 3.98 3.34
CA GLN A 236 13.79 5.42 3.26
C GLN A 236 15.18 5.62 2.66
N VAL A 237 16.20 4.87 3.13
CA VAL A 237 17.55 4.88 2.53
C VAL A 237 17.48 4.52 1.05
N ARG A 238 16.77 3.46 0.68
CA ARG A 238 16.65 3.07 -0.73
C ARG A 238 16.01 4.17 -1.59
N ARG A 239 15.00 4.85 -1.06
CA ARG A 239 14.37 6.00 -1.73
C ARG A 239 15.36 7.15 -1.89
N ALA A 240 16.10 7.48 -0.83
CA ALA A 240 17.11 8.52 -0.85
C ALA A 240 18.22 8.20 -1.86
N LEU A 241 18.78 6.97 -1.86
CA LEU A 241 19.79 6.54 -2.83
C LEU A 241 19.33 6.65 -4.29
N ARG A 242 18.04 6.39 -4.55
CA ARG A 242 17.44 6.53 -5.88
C ARG A 242 17.18 7.97 -6.29
N ALA A 243 17.08 8.88 -5.32
CA ALA A 243 16.85 10.30 -5.53
C ALA A 243 18.14 11.12 -5.60
N VAL A 244 19.29 10.54 -5.22
CA VAL A 244 20.59 11.24 -5.23
C VAL A 244 20.84 11.87 -6.61
N CYS A 245 21.12 13.18 -6.59
CA CYS A 245 21.52 13.96 -7.74
C CYS A 245 22.97 14.42 -7.50
N GLY A 246 23.86 14.19 -8.47
CA GLY A 246 25.25 14.63 -8.39
C GLY A 246 26.22 13.62 -7.78
N GLU A 247 27.48 14.00 -7.71
CA GLU A 247 28.59 13.13 -7.26
C GLU A 247 28.72 13.06 -5.74
N ASP A 248 28.22 14.04 -5.00
CA ASP A 248 28.41 14.19 -3.55
C ASP A 248 27.56 13.23 -2.69
N GLY A 249 26.58 12.57 -3.26
CA GLY A 249 25.70 11.64 -2.53
C GLY A 249 26.31 10.25 -2.40
N THR A 250 27.02 9.97 -1.29
CA THR A 250 27.58 8.64 -1.03
C THR A 250 26.62 7.74 -0.27
N VAL A 251 26.79 6.41 -0.39
CA VAL A 251 26.03 5.43 0.42
C VAL A 251 26.20 5.70 1.91
N THR A 252 27.42 6.03 2.35
CA THR A 252 27.74 6.34 3.74
C THR A 252 26.92 7.52 4.25
N ASN A 253 26.93 8.65 3.54
CA ASN A 253 26.21 9.85 3.94
C ASN A 253 24.70 9.58 4.04
N VAL A 254 24.11 8.92 3.03
CA VAL A 254 22.69 8.60 3.04
C VAL A 254 22.35 7.64 4.18
N ALA A 255 23.14 6.60 4.41
CA ALA A 255 22.89 5.64 5.49
C ALA A 255 22.97 6.31 6.87
N THR A 256 23.99 7.12 7.12
CA THR A 256 24.20 7.84 8.39
C THR A 256 23.06 8.83 8.68
N LEU A 257 22.59 9.57 7.67
CA LEU A 257 21.45 10.47 7.79
C LEU A 257 20.14 9.74 8.19
N HIS A 258 20.06 8.44 7.92
CA HIS A 258 18.90 7.61 8.30
C HIS A 258 19.18 6.72 9.52
N GLY A 259 20.21 7.04 10.32
CA GLY A 259 20.50 6.39 11.60
C GLY A 259 21.26 5.06 11.49
N PHE A 260 21.88 4.75 10.34
CA PHE A 260 22.73 3.57 10.18
C PHE A 260 24.20 3.92 10.35
N TYR A 261 24.75 3.70 11.54
CA TYR A 261 26.16 3.97 11.86
C TYR A 261 27.07 2.75 11.64
N GLU A 262 26.53 1.53 11.77
CA GLU A 262 27.24 0.27 11.51
C GLU A 262 27.09 -0.12 10.03
N LEU A 263 27.90 0.50 9.15
CA LEU A 263 27.73 0.41 7.70
C LEU A 263 27.84 -1.01 7.14
N GLY A 264 28.68 -1.87 7.72
CA GLY A 264 28.82 -3.27 7.29
C GLY A 264 27.53 -4.07 7.55
N ARG A 265 26.96 -3.92 8.75
CA ARG A 265 25.70 -4.55 9.11
C ARG A 265 24.53 -4.02 8.26
N PHE A 266 24.49 -2.69 8.09
CA PHE A 266 23.51 -2.06 7.22
C PHE A 266 23.57 -2.61 5.79
N ALA A 267 24.75 -2.72 5.18
CA ALA A 267 24.90 -3.22 3.82
C ALA A 267 24.41 -4.67 3.68
N GLY A 268 24.71 -5.52 4.68
CA GLY A 268 24.22 -6.90 4.74
C GLY A 268 22.70 -6.97 4.83
N GLU A 269 22.08 -6.22 5.74
CA GLU A 269 20.62 -6.17 5.92
C GLU A 269 19.91 -5.58 4.71
N TYR A 270 20.47 -4.54 4.10
CA TYR A 270 19.95 -3.94 2.87
C TYR A 270 19.97 -4.93 1.71
N LYS A 271 21.11 -5.62 1.51
CA LYS A 271 21.24 -6.65 0.46
C LYS A 271 20.30 -7.83 0.70
N ALA A 272 20.16 -8.26 1.95
CA ALA A 272 19.21 -9.33 2.29
C ALA A 272 17.77 -8.92 1.96
N LEU A 273 17.38 -7.68 2.27
CA LEU A 273 16.01 -7.21 2.03
C LEU A 273 15.71 -6.98 0.55
N PHE A 274 16.63 -6.33 -0.19
CA PHE A 274 16.35 -5.85 -1.55
C PHE A 274 16.98 -6.69 -2.66
N GLY A 275 17.80 -7.68 -2.33
CA GLY A 275 18.51 -8.51 -3.30
C GLY A 275 19.66 -7.78 -4.02
N GLU A 276 19.96 -6.53 -3.66
CA GLU A 276 21.03 -5.71 -4.24
C GLU A 276 21.77 -4.90 -3.16
N ALA A 277 23.05 -4.63 -3.35
CA ALA A 277 23.81 -3.79 -2.44
C ALA A 277 23.40 -2.30 -2.54
N PRO A 278 23.54 -1.50 -1.46
CA PRO A 278 23.24 -0.06 -1.52
C PRO A 278 24.00 0.69 -2.62
N SER A 279 25.27 0.33 -2.84
CA SER A 279 26.10 0.88 -3.92
C SER A 279 25.54 0.56 -5.31
N GLN A 280 25.00 -0.62 -5.52
CA GLN A 280 24.34 -0.99 -6.78
C GLN A 280 23.07 -0.17 -7.02
N THR A 281 22.27 0.09 -5.96
CA THR A 281 21.11 0.97 -6.06
C THR A 281 21.51 2.38 -6.48
N LEU A 282 22.54 2.94 -5.86
CA LEU A 282 23.08 4.26 -6.17
C LEU A 282 23.62 4.33 -7.61
N HIS A 283 24.40 3.33 -8.02
CA HIS A 283 24.97 3.25 -9.37
C HIS A 283 23.86 3.22 -10.44
N LYS A 284 22.84 2.37 -10.25
CA LYS A 284 21.68 2.30 -11.15
C LYS A 284 20.90 3.62 -11.21
N ALA A 285 20.81 4.36 -10.12
CA ALA A 285 20.13 5.65 -10.08
C ALA A 285 20.90 6.71 -10.90
N ARG A 286 22.22 6.74 -10.78
CA ARG A 286 23.11 7.63 -11.55
C ARG A 286 23.06 7.31 -13.04
N ALA A 287 23.09 6.03 -13.42
CA ALA A 287 23.04 5.60 -14.81
C ALA A 287 21.70 5.88 -15.52
N ARG A 288 20.60 6.04 -14.77
CA ARG A 288 19.27 6.34 -15.33
C ARG A 288 19.01 7.81 -15.61
N LYS A 289 19.83 8.73 -15.11
CA LYS A 289 19.75 10.15 -15.43
C LYS A 289 20.68 10.42 -16.60
N PRO A 290 20.15 10.89 -17.75
CA PRO A 290 21.03 11.38 -18.79
C PRO A 290 21.86 12.54 -18.21
N SER A 291 23.18 12.47 -18.38
CA SER A 291 24.06 13.61 -18.17
C SER A 291 23.46 14.80 -18.90
N SER A 292 23.06 15.84 -18.16
CA SER A 292 22.70 17.12 -18.77
C SER A 292 23.87 17.51 -19.67
N PRO A 293 23.69 17.83 -20.96
CA PRO A 293 24.78 18.34 -21.74
C PRO A 293 25.21 19.65 -21.09
N LEU A 294 26.46 19.69 -20.64
CA LEU A 294 27.15 20.89 -20.23
C LEU A 294 26.88 21.97 -21.29
N GLY A 295 26.36 23.10 -20.81
CA GLY A 295 26.15 24.25 -21.64
C GLY A 295 27.41 24.57 -22.46
N LEU A 296 27.19 24.69 -23.73
CA LEU A 296 28.07 25.48 -24.58
C LEU A 296 27.76 26.95 -24.36
N ALA A 297 28.80 27.66 -24.09
CA ALA A 297 28.96 29.09 -23.89
C ALA A 297 28.12 29.96 -24.80
#